data_3d81f977056d12e548c03b66eca24172
#
_entry.id   3d81f977056d12e548c03b66eca24172
#
_cell.length_a   1.000
_cell.length_b   1.000
_cell.length_c   1.000
_cell.angle_alpha   90.00
_cell.angle_beta   90.00
_cell.angle_gamma   90.00
#
_symmetry.space_group_name_H-M   'P 1'
#
loop_
_entity.id
_entity.type
_entity.pdbx_description
1 polymer ?
#
loop_
_entity_poly.entity_id
_entity_poly.type
_entity_poly.pdbx_seq_one_letter_code
_entity_poly.pdbx_strand_id
1 'polypeptide(L)'
;NVFDGMLAWNTIMDDCRKQGGKNNAIVTTYSVAAAYRTALSSQGYGEVRLSNVTGINGPEFPSYMGAELVADNDCASIHSYHIDTDAHKLRVMKQANFKKTPFVSLQSNGQLAQLAYMVAGVQLTTNNRRRSGVATQITGI
;
A
#
# COMPACT_ATOMS: atom_id res chain seq x y z
N ASN A 1 -11.45 25.47 2.25
CA ASN A 1 -11.59 24.19 2.97
C ASN A 1 -10.21 23.60 3.16
N VAL A 2 -9.75 23.58 4.39
CA VAL A 2 -8.47 22.95 4.74
C VAL A 2 -8.70 21.44 4.72
N PHE A 3 -7.80 20.70 4.09
CA PHE A 3 -7.81 19.25 4.12
C PHE A 3 -7.67 18.76 5.57
N ASP A 4 -8.76 18.27 6.14
CA ASP A 4 -8.82 17.83 7.55
C ASP A 4 -8.00 16.57 7.82
N GLY A 5 -7.62 15.86 6.77
CA GLY A 5 -6.81 14.65 6.86
C GLY A 5 -5.44 14.83 7.51
N MET A 6 -4.84 16.02 7.45
CA MET A 6 -3.52 16.25 8.03
C MET A 6 -3.47 16.07 9.54
N LEU A 7 -4.51 16.51 10.27
CA LEU A 7 -4.57 16.32 11.72
C LEU A 7 -4.71 14.84 12.09
N ALA A 8 -5.56 14.13 11.35
CA ALA A 8 -5.73 12.70 11.53
C ALA A 8 -4.43 11.95 11.22
N TRP A 9 -3.74 12.31 10.14
CA TRP A 9 -2.47 11.71 9.77
C TRP A 9 -1.38 11.95 10.83
N ASN A 10 -1.27 13.17 11.36
CA ASN A 10 -0.34 13.48 12.45
C ASN A 10 -0.60 12.58 13.66
N THR A 11 -1.87 12.49 14.10
CA THR A 11 -2.25 11.68 15.27
C THR A 11 -1.90 10.21 15.05
N ILE A 12 -2.20 9.65 13.88
CA ILE A 12 -1.89 8.26 13.55
C ILE A 12 -0.38 8.02 13.53
N MET A 13 0.38 8.92 12.88
CA MET A 13 1.84 8.80 12.80
C MET A 13 2.48 8.83 14.18
N ASP A 14 2.01 9.72 15.06
CA ASP A 14 2.52 9.82 16.43
C ASP A 14 2.15 8.59 17.27
N ASP A 15 0.93 8.08 17.15
CA ASP A 15 0.52 6.88 17.86
C ASP A 15 1.28 5.63 17.39
N CYS A 16 1.52 5.50 16.10
CA CYS A 16 2.36 4.43 15.58
C CYS A 16 3.82 4.55 16.06
N ARG A 17 4.38 5.76 16.11
CA ARG A 17 5.73 6.02 16.60
C ARG A 17 5.89 5.69 18.09
N LYS A 18 4.90 5.98 18.94
CA LYS A 18 4.86 5.58 20.35
C LYS A 18 4.98 4.06 20.51
N GLN A 19 4.53 3.29 19.54
CA GLN A 19 4.64 1.83 19.53
C GLN A 19 5.91 1.31 18.80
N GLY A 20 6.86 2.20 18.51
CA GLY A 20 8.10 1.86 17.80
C GLY A 20 7.93 1.62 16.30
N GLY A 21 6.82 2.05 15.72
CA GLY A 21 6.57 2.00 14.27
C GLY A 21 7.30 3.10 13.51
N LYS A 22 7.73 2.78 12.29
CA LYS A 22 8.21 3.72 11.30
C LYS A 22 7.28 3.61 10.11
N ASN A 23 6.20 4.41 10.10
CA ASN A 23 5.33 4.44 8.94
C ASN A 23 6.11 5.00 7.76
N ASN A 24 6.46 4.15 6.83
CA ASN A 24 7.25 4.48 5.64
C ASN A 24 6.40 4.51 4.36
N ALA A 25 5.16 4.05 4.41
CA ALA A 25 4.22 4.13 3.30
C ALA A 25 2.82 4.56 3.77
N ILE A 26 2.19 5.45 3.00
CA ILE A 26 0.79 5.85 3.15
C ILE A 26 0.08 5.49 1.86
N VAL A 27 -0.84 4.52 1.91
CA VAL A 27 -1.64 4.11 0.75
C VAL A 27 -3.01 4.76 0.84
N THR A 28 -3.43 5.42 -0.23
CA THR A 28 -4.70 6.15 -0.28
C THR A 28 -5.25 6.22 -1.71
N THR A 29 -6.44 6.80 -1.88
CA THR A 29 -7.01 7.02 -3.22
C THR A 29 -6.40 8.24 -3.91
N TYR A 30 -6.51 8.31 -5.22
CA TYR A 30 -6.06 9.46 -6.01
C TYR A 30 -6.73 10.78 -5.59
N SER A 31 -8.00 10.76 -5.17
CA SER A 31 -8.73 11.95 -4.71
C SER A 31 -8.12 12.53 -3.44
N VAL A 32 -7.81 11.68 -2.45
CA VAL A 32 -7.17 12.09 -1.20
C VAL A 32 -5.75 12.62 -1.46
N ALA A 33 -5.00 11.94 -2.33
CA ALA A 33 -3.66 12.40 -2.72
C ALA A 33 -3.70 13.75 -3.46
N ALA A 34 -4.71 13.99 -4.30
CA ALA A 34 -4.91 15.27 -4.97
C ALA A 34 -5.28 16.38 -3.99
N ALA A 35 -6.19 16.11 -3.05
CA ALA A 35 -6.57 17.05 -2.00
C ALA A 35 -5.37 17.45 -1.13
N TYR A 36 -4.51 16.49 -0.77
CA TYR A 36 -3.28 16.75 -0.05
C TYR A 36 -2.33 17.67 -0.83
N ARG A 37 -2.09 17.39 -2.13
CA ARG A 37 -1.28 18.26 -3.00
C ARG A 37 -1.82 19.66 -3.10
N THR A 38 -3.15 19.80 -3.25
CA THR A 38 -3.83 21.11 -3.30
C THR A 38 -3.67 21.87 -1.98
N ALA A 39 -3.80 21.19 -0.84
CA ALA A 39 -3.60 21.78 0.47
C ALA A 39 -2.16 22.29 0.66
N LEU A 40 -1.16 21.55 0.22
CA LEU A 40 0.23 21.98 0.26
C LEU A 40 0.49 23.20 -0.61
N SER A 41 -0.01 23.21 -1.85
CA SER A 41 0.17 24.36 -2.74
C SER A 41 -0.53 25.62 -2.23
N SER A 42 -1.70 25.50 -1.58
CA SER A 42 -2.42 26.62 -0.99
C SER A 42 -1.72 27.25 0.22
N GLN A 43 -0.87 26.49 0.90
CA GLN A 43 -0.07 26.97 2.04
C GLN A 43 1.26 27.62 1.62
N GLY A 44 1.49 27.82 0.33
CA GLY A 44 2.70 28.47 -0.18
C GLY A 44 3.94 27.58 -0.19
N TYR A 45 3.78 26.28 0.07
CA TYR A 45 4.83 25.29 -0.21
C TYR A 45 4.87 25.07 -1.73
N GLY A 46 5.42 26.04 -2.46
CA GLY A 46 5.68 25.93 -3.88
C GLY A 46 6.63 24.73 -4.13
N GLU A 47 6.28 23.92 -5.08
CA GLU A 47 6.95 22.67 -5.45
C GLU A 47 7.07 21.69 -4.26
N VAL A 48 6.10 20.82 -4.16
CA VAL A 48 6.24 19.58 -3.41
C VAL A 48 7.49 18.88 -3.93
N ARG A 49 8.56 18.85 -3.14
CA ARG A 49 9.75 18.05 -3.50
C ARG A 49 9.29 16.61 -3.57
N LEU A 50 9.14 16.14 -4.78
CA LEU A 50 8.88 14.74 -5.06
C LEU A 50 10.05 13.96 -4.49
N SER A 51 9.77 13.08 -3.55
CA SER A 51 10.78 12.17 -3.04
C SER A 51 11.34 11.38 -4.23
N ASN A 52 12.65 11.36 -4.40
CA ASN A 52 13.35 10.50 -5.36
C ASN A 52 13.23 9.04 -4.92
N VAL A 53 12.03 8.54 -4.82
CA VAL A 53 11.83 7.12 -4.56
C VAL A 53 11.93 6.40 -5.89
N THR A 54 13.00 5.68 -6.06
CA THR A 54 13.21 4.67 -7.10
C THR A 54 12.26 3.49 -6.82
N GLY A 55 10.97 3.71 -6.90
CA GLY A 55 9.92 2.73 -6.68
C GLY A 55 8.98 2.69 -7.89
N ILE A 56 8.17 1.70 -7.92
CA ILE A 56 7.31 1.22 -9.01
C ILE A 56 6.48 2.30 -9.74
N ASN A 57 6.32 3.52 -9.22
CA ASN A 57 5.40 4.52 -9.75
C ASN A 57 6.03 5.89 -10.12
N GLY A 58 7.34 6.02 -10.15
CA GLY A 58 7.98 7.28 -10.62
C GLY A 58 7.83 8.48 -9.68
N PRO A 59 8.30 9.67 -10.10
CA PRO A 59 8.55 10.83 -9.24
C PRO A 59 7.31 11.65 -8.85
N GLU A 60 6.10 11.15 -9.00
CA GLU A 60 4.88 11.96 -8.90
C GLU A 60 4.21 12.00 -7.50
N PHE A 61 4.71 11.25 -6.54
CA PHE A 61 4.05 11.15 -5.23
C PHE A 61 4.78 11.95 -4.15
N PRO A 62 4.06 12.88 -3.46
CA PRO A 62 4.62 13.62 -2.36
C PRO A 62 4.86 12.70 -1.15
N SER A 63 5.84 13.05 -0.32
CA SER A 63 6.05 12.41 0.96
C SER A 63 5.39 13.19 2.09
N TYR A 64 4.96 12.49 3.14
CA TYR A 64 4.43 13.07 4.36
C TYR A 64 5.22 12.57 5.57
N MET A 65 5.90 13.46 6.28
CA MET A 65 6.73 13.15 7.46
C MET A 65 7.73 11.99 7.24
N GLY A 66 8.23 11.84 6.02
CA GLY A 66 9.16 10.79 5.63
C GLY A 66 8.50 9.48 5.15
N ALA A 67 7.18 9.40 5.16
CA ALA A 67 6.43 8.32 4.54
C ALA A 67 6.12 8.64 3.08
N GLU A 68 6.26 7.67 2.21
CA GLU A 68 5.89 7.78 0.81
C GLU A 68 4.37 7.71 0.65
N LEU A 69 3.79 8.64 -0.09
CA LEU A 69 2.36 8.63 -0.40
C LEU A 69 2.14 7.85 -1.71
N VAL A 70 1.46 6.74 -1.62
CA VAL A 70 1.11 5.88 -2.75
C VAL A 70 -0.39 5.99 -3.02
N ALA A 71 -0.77 6.39 -4.24
CA ALA A 71 -2.16 6.42 -4.65
C ALA A 71 -2.54 5.11 -5.35
N ASP A 72 -3.63 4.50 -4.92
CA ASP A 72 -4.14 3.23 -5.44
C ASP A 72 -5.65 3.32 -5.66
N ASN A 73 -6.11 2.89 -6.85
CA ASN A 73 -7.53 2.88 -7.19
C ASN A 73 -8.33 1.85 -6.39
N ASP A 74 -7.69 0.76 -5.97
CA ASP A 74 -8.34 -0.31 -5.22
C ASP A 74 -8.45 0.01 -3.72
N CYS A 75 -7.88 1.15 -3.29
CA CYS A 75 -8.01 1.63 -1.92
C CYS A 75 -9.47 2.04 -1.65
N ALA A 76 -9.96 1.74 -0.45
CA ALA A 76 -11.29 2.18 -0.04
C ALA A 76 -11.39 3.72 -0.10
N SER A 77 -12.48 4.24 -0.66
CA SER A 77 -12.70 5.67 -0.78
C SER A 77 -12.64 6.36 0.58
N ILE A 78 -12.11 7.59 0.63
CA ILE A 78 -11.97 8.39 1.85
C ILE A 78 -11.15 7.74 2.98
N HIS A 79 -10.33 6.73 2.65
CA HIS A 79 -9.42 6.08 3.60
C HIS A 79 -7.96 6.35 3.25
N SER A 80 -7.11 6.33 4.28
CA SER A 80 -5.66 6.24 4.11
C SER A 80 -5.07 5.22 5.08
N TYR A 81 -4.21 4.37 4.57
CA TYR A 81 -3.55 3.31 5.31
C TYR A 81 -2.10 3.70 5.55
N HIS A 82 -1.74 3.86 6.81
CA HIS A 82 -0.39 4.16 7.26
C HIS A 82 0.30 2.84 7.59
N ILE A 83 1.27 2.46 6.78
CA ILE A 83 1.88 1.13 6.82
C ILE A 83 3.34 1.24 7.26
N ASP A 84 3.71 0.42 8.23
CA ASP A 84 5.09 0.12 8.54
C ASP A 84 5.47 -1.17 7.83
N THR A 85 6.21 -1.06 6.73
CA THR A 85 6.59 -2.22 5.91
C THR A 85 7.46 -3.22 6.67
N ASP A 86 8.23 -2.75 7.67
CA ASP A 86 9.08 -3.63 8.49
C ASP A 86 8.26 -4.54 9.41
N ALA A 87 7.03 -4.13 9.74
CA ALA A 87 6.11 -4.93 10.55
C ALA A 87 5.38 -6.01 9.73
N HIS A 88 5.42 -5.93 8.41
CA HIS A 88 4.74 -6.84 7.50
C HIS A 88 5.73 -7.78 6.83
N LYS A 89 5.38 -9.06 6.75
CA LYS A 89 6.21 -10.08 6.09
C LYS A 89 5.37 -10.93 5.16
N LEU A 90 5.82 -11.05 3.93
CA LEU A 90 5.27 -11.98 2.97
C LEU A 90 5.88 -13.37 3.26
N ARG A 91 5.03 -14.32 3.65
CA ARG A 91 5.43 -15.71 3.87
C ARG A 91 5.01 -16.56 2.67
N VAL A 92 5.96 -17.25 2.10
CA VAL A 92 5.72 -18.15 0.96
C VAL A 92 5.89 -19.58 1.45
N MET A 93 4.92 -20.43 1.14
CA MET A 93 4.96 -21.85 1.48
C MET A 93 6.05 -22.54 0.67
N LYS A 94 7.04 -23.14 1.34
CA LYS A 94 8.19 -23.80 0.69
C LYS A 94 7.78 -24.89 -0.31
N GLN A 95 6.70 -25.62 -0.01
CA GLN A 95 6.21 -26.71 -0.85
C GLN A 95 5.35 -26.25 -2.03
N ALA A 96 4.82 -25.02 -1.98
CA ALA A 96 3.92 -24.43 -2.98
C ALA A 96 4.41 -23.04 -3.43
N ASN A 97 5.71 -22.91 -3.69
CA ASN A 97 6.29 -21.69 -4.24
C ASN A 97 6.39 -21.82 -5.76
N PHE A 98 5.34 -21.38 -6.47
CA PHE A 98 5.24 -21.48 -7.93
C PHE A 98 5.60 -22.87 -8.49
N LYS A 99 5.19 -23.90 -7.75
CA LYS A 99 5.47 -25.27 -8.14
C LYS A 99 4.52 -25.72 -9.24
N LYS A 100 5.10 -26.19 -10.34
CA LYS A 100 4.34 -26.77 -11.45
C LYS A 100 3.99 -28.23 -11.12
N THR A 101 2.72 -28.59 -11.31
CA THR A 101 2.30 -29.98 -11.27
C THR A 101 2.77 -30.74 -12.50
N PRO A 102 2.90 -32.07 -12.45
CA PRO A 102 3.12 -32.89 -13.66
C PRO A 102 2.02 -32.61 -14.68
N PHE A 103 2.37 -32.74 -15.96
CA PHE A 103 1.39 -32.67 -17.04
C PHE A 103 0.48 -33.90 -16.99
N VAL A 104 -0.82 -33.66 -17.02
CA VAL A 104 -1.84 -34.69 -17.14
C VAL A 104 -2.41 -34.62 -18.55
N SER A 105 -2.38 -35.77 -19.25
CA SER A 105 -2.98 -35.89 -20.59
C SER A 105 -4.51 -35.91 -20.50
N LEU A 106 -5.18 -35.11 -21.32
CA LEU A 106 -6.65 -35.08 -21.46
C LEU A 106 -7.15 -36.02 -22.58
N GLN A 107 -6.30 -36.92 -23.08
CA GLN A 107 -6.66 -37.88 -24.15
C GLN A 107 -7.88 -38.72 -23.82
N SER A 108 -8.08 -39.08 -22.55
CA SER A 108 -9.25 -39.86 -22.10
C SER A 108 -10.59 -39.14 -22.34
N ASN A 109 -10.57 -37.79 -22.51
CA ASN A 109 -11.74 -36.99 -22.80
C ASN A 109 -11.81 -36.59 -24.30
N GLY A 110 -11.07 -37.25 -25.17
CA GLY A 110 -11.07 -37.00 -26.62
C GLY A 110 -10.32 -35.71 -27.01
N GLN A 111 -9.56 -35.10 -26.11
CA GLN A 111 -8.79 -33.88 -26.35
C GLN A 111 -7.29 -34.19 -26.41
N LEU A 112 -6.64 -33.78 -27.50
CA LEU A 112 -5.17 -33.83 -27.64
C LEU A 112 -4.55 -32.62 -26.92
N ALA A 113 -4.71 -32.58 -25.60
CA ALA A 113 -4.17 -31.50 -24.77
C ALA A 113 -3.53 -32.05 -23.50
N GLN A 114 -2.61 -31.30 -22.93
CA GLN A 114 -1.99 -31.56 -21.64
C GLN A 114 -2.30 -30.42 -20.69
N LEU A 115 -2.65 -30.75 -19.45
CA LEU A 115 -2.96 -29.81 -18.41
C LEU A 115 -1.89 -29.86 -17.30
N ALA A 116 -1.41 -28.70 -16.87
CA ALA A 116 -0.60 -28.56 -15.68
C ALA A 116 -1.03 -27.31 -14.92
N TYR A 117 -0.96 -27.37 -13.59
CA TYR A 117 -1.25 -26.25 -12.71
C TYR A 117 0.05 -25.67 -12.14
N MET A 118 0.06 -24.36 -11.94
CA MET A 118 1.08 -23.71 -11.14
C MET A 118 0.46 -23.34 -9.80
N VAL A 119 1.07 -23.79 -8.70
CA VAL A 119 0.55 -23.58 -7.35
C VAL A 119 1.49 -22.66 -6.59
N ALA A 120 0.93 -21.59 -6.03
CA ALA A 120 1.65 -20.69 -5.13
C ALA A 120 0.84 -20.50 -3.85
N GLY A 121 1.44 -20.81 -2.71
CA GLY A 121 0.87 -20.53 -1.39
C GLY A 121 1.58 -19.34 -0.78
N VAL A 122 0.88 -18.21 -0.69
CA VAL A 122 1.44 -16.93 -0.18
C VAL A 122 0.54 -16.38 0.90
N GLN A 123 1.12 -15.87 1.98
CA GLN A 123 0.38 -15.22 3.07
C GLN A 123 1.11 -13.97 3.55
N LEU A 124 0.37 -12.86 3.68
CA LEU A 124 0.86 -11.67 4.35
C LEU A 124 0.62 -11.78 5.86
N THR A 125 1.68 -11.59 6.64
CA THR A 125 1.63 -11.64 8.10
C THR A 125 2.15 -10.33 8.69
N THR A 126 1.60 -9.90 9.82
CA THR A 126 2.10 -8.76 10.57
C THR A 126 2.59 -9.20 11.97
N ASN A 127 3.72 -8.67 12.39
CA ASN A 127 4.27 -8.93 13.70
C ASN A 127 3.63 -8.06 14.79
N ASN A 128 3.24 -6.82 14.43
CA ASN A 128 2.66 -5.88 15.38
C ASN A 128 1.68 -4.94 14.68
N ARG A 129 0.39 -5.14 14.92
CA ARG A 129 -0.68 -4.34 14.32
C ARG A 129 -0.66 -2.87 14.76
N ARG A 130 -0.12 -2.56 15.95
CA ARG A 130 -0.09 -1.19 16.50
C ARG A 130 0.93 -0.28 15.81
N ARG A 131 1.80 -0.85 14.97
CA ARG A 131 2.78 -0.09 14.17
C ARG A 131 2.20 0.44 12.86
N SER A 132 0.98 0.05 12.53
CA SER A 132 0.25 0.51 11.35
C SER A 132 -1.09 1.09 11.78
N GLY A 133 -1.61 2.06 11.04
CA GLY A 133 -2.86 2.73 11.36
C GLY A 133 -3.70 2.97 10.11
N VAL A 134 -4.96 3.32 10.32
CA VAL A 134 -5.87 3.69 9.24
C VAL A 134 -6.63 4.96 9.62
N ALA A 135 -6.65 5.94 8.73
CA ALA A 135 -7.59 7.05 8.81
C ALA A 135 -8.80 6.73 7.95
N THR A 136 -9.97 6.94 8.51
CA THR A 136 -11.26 6.73 7.86
C THR A 136 -12.02 8.04 7.78
N GLN A 137 -12.95 8.16 6.83
CA GLN A 137 -13.83 9.33 6.70
C GLN A 137 -13.06 10.65 6.50
N ILE A 138 -12.02 10.64 5.66
CA ILE A 138 -11.31 11.86 5.30
C ILE A 138 -12.26 12.79 4.54
N THR A 139 -12.44 14.02 5.04
CA THR A 139 -13.29 15.04 4.46
C THR A 139 -12.48 16.14 3.79
N GLY A 140 -13.11 16.98 2.96
CA GLY A 140 -12.43 18.05 2.22
C GLY A 140 -11.75 17.60 0.93
N ILE A 141 -12.27 16.52 0.34
CA ILE A 141 -11.76 15.92 -0.91
C ILE A 141 -12.52 16.51 -2.10
#